data_7f416adf584b89fb5ade2acea12e35a2
#
_entry.id   7f416adf584b89fb5ade2acea12e35a2
#
_cell.length_a   1.000
_cell.length_b   1.000
_cell.length_c   1.000
_cell.angle_alpha   90.00
_cell.angle_beta   90.00
_cell.angle_gamma   90.00
#
_symmetry.space_group_name_H-M   'P 1'
#
loop_
_entity.id
_entity.type
_entity.pdbx_description
1 polymer ?
#
loop_
_entity_poly.entity_id
_entity_poly.type
_entity_poly.pdbx_seq_one_letter_code
_entity_poly.pdbx_strand_id
1 'polypeptide(L)'
;MNKKYKALSLISGGLDSMLATKLMLDQGVQVEGINFFTGFCGDNGYCFKRLEGGSQGAKWVCDQLGIKLHVIDVVNDFKTVLLNPKYGYGANLNPCLDCKLFMITQAKNWIQQNGYDFLITGEVLGQRPKSQRKDTLPLASKLTGDLIVRPLSAKLLEPTLPEREGWINRELLCDFSGRSRKAQIDLAQKFGFKDFSQPAGGCPLTDENFCKRLKDLWVNRSDRNYSLDDILLLRVGRHLRIRPNLKVIVGRNEIENNFIAGFLGKNILLQVVDCPGALVLLDGKVDEIDLSFVGGIAAYFSKARGAKAAKVLVRSPGLEDRVIEIRPANHNPDALVAFEAAGLCFKV
;
A
#
# COMPACT_ATOMS: atom_id res chain seq x y z
N MET A 1 -37.92 5.32 23.26
CA MET A 1 -37.06 5.65 22.12
C MET A 1 -36.09 4.51 21.93
N ASN A 2 -36.09 3.84 20.77
CA ASN A 2 -35.11 2.78 20.52
C ASN A 2 -33.69 3.42 20.50
N LYS A 3 -32.76 2.85 21.25
CA LYS A 3 -31.35 3.29 21.25
C LYS A 3 -30.82 3.21 19.81
N LYS A 4 -30.29 4.32 19.27
CA LYS A 4 -29.56 4.31 18.01
C LYS A 4 -28.14 3.88 18.31
N TYR A 5 -27.75 2.72 17.79
CA TYR A 5 -26.38 2.22 17.91
C TYR A 5 -25.43 2.97 16.96
N LYS A 6 -24.19 3.17 17.41
CA LYS A 6 -23.13 3.82 16.66
C LYS A 6 -22.02 2.82 16.34
N ALA A 7 -21.72 2.61 15.08
CA ALA A 7 -20.72 1.66 14.63
C ALA A 7 -19.58 2.31 13.87
N LEU A 8 -18.40 1.71 13.96
CA LEU A 8 -17.21 2.09 13.22
C LEU A 8 -16.94 1.06 12.13
N SER A 9 -16.93 1.46 10.86
CA SER A 9 -16.66 0.56 9.74
C SER A 9 -15.22 0.64 9.27
N LEU A 10 -14.55 -0.51 9.17
CA LEU A 10 -13.21 -0.63 8.56
C LEU A 10 -13.33 -0.51 7.03
N ILE A 11 -13.01 0.66 6.50
CA ILE A 11 -13.12 1.00 5.08
C ILE A 11 -11.77 0.81 4.39
N SER A 12 -11.71 -0.16 3.47
CA SER A 12 -10.50 -0.42 2.66
C SER A 12 -10.53 0.28 1.30
N GLY A 13 -11.65 0.89 0.91
CA GLY A 13 -11.89 1.39 -0.45
C GLY A 13 -12.42 0.32 -1.41
N GLY A 14 -12.52 -0.94 -0.98
CA GLY A 14 -13.05 -2.04 -1.80
C GLY A 14 -14.56 -2.22 -1.67
N LEU A 15 -15.16 -2.89 -2.67
CA LEU A 15 -16.60 -3.17 -2.75
C LEU A 15 -17.15 -3.82 -1.47
N ASP A 16 -16.46 -4.81 -0.90
CA ASP A 16 -16.97 -5.54 0.26
C ASP A 16 -17.14 -4.62 1.48
N SER A 17 -16.20 -3.70 1.74
CA SER A 17 -16.34 -2.73 2.84
C SER A 17 -17.47 -1.73 2.59
N MET A 18 -17.68 -1.34 1.34
CA MET A 18 -18.78 -0.46 0.93
C MET A 18 -20.15 -1.12 1.18
N LEU A 19 -20.33 -2.36 0.72
CA LEU A 19 -21.56 -3.12 0.87
C LEU A 19 -21.87 -3.44 2.34
N ALA A 20 -20.88 -3.88 3.10
CA ALA A 20 -21.04 -4.16 4.52
C ALA A 20 -21.51 -2.91 5.30
N THR A 21 -20.94 -1.75 4.97
CA THR A 21 -21.34 -0.47 5.57
C THR A 21 -22.77 -0.08 5.17
N LYS A 22 -23.11 -0.22 3.89
CA LYS A 22 -24.45 0.09 3.38
C LYS A 22 -25.54 -0.74 4.07
N LEU A 23 -25.32 -2.06 4.25
CA LEU A 23 -26.24 -2.95 4.97
C LEU A 23 -26.54 -2.47 6.40
N MET A 24 -25.54 -1.88 7.08
CA MET A 24 -25.75 -1.35 8.44
C MET A 24 -26.46 0.00 8.43
N LEU A 25 -26.15 0.87 7.49
CA LEU A 25 -26.84 2.15 7.30
C LEU A 25 -28.35 1.91 7.03
N ASP A 26 -28.68 0.92 6.22
CA ASP A 26 -30.07 0.58 5.88
C ASP A 26 -30.86 0.04 7.07
N GLN A 27 -30.18 -0.46 8.10
CA GLN A 27 -30.79 -0.85 9.38
C GLN A 27 -30.90 0.32 10.38
N GLY A 28 -30.52 1.54 9.98
CA GLY A 28 -30.58 2.74 10.82
C GLY A 28 -29.43 2.88 11.82
N VAL A 29 -28.36 2.09 11.68
CA VAL A 29 -27.13 2.24 12.47
C VAL A 29 -26.43 3.52 12.08
N GLN A 30 -25.97 4.31 13.04
CA GLN A 30 -25.08 5.44 12.77
C GLN A 30 -23.66 4.94 12.49
N VAL A 31 -23.17 5.11 11.26
CA VAL A 31 -21.86 4.58 10.87
C VAL A 31 -20.90 5.69 10.52
N GLU A 32 -19.68 5.60 11.03
CA GLU A 32 -18.52 6.34 10.55
C GLU A 32 -17.47 5.36 10.04
N GLY A 33 -16.67 5.78 9.05
CA GLY A 33 -15.59 4.98 8.48
C GLY A 33 -14.26 5.22 9.17
N ILE A 34 -13.42 4.18 9.26
CA ILE A 34 -12.01 4.30 9.65
C ILE A 34 -11.13 3.56 8.66
N ASN A 35 -10.01 4.19 8.32
CA ASN A 35 -8.97 3.60 7.48
C ASN A 35 -7.60 3.77 8.15
N PHE A 36 -6.82 2.71 8.21
CA PHE A 36 -5.46 2.71 8.75
C PHE A 36 -4.45 2.74 7.61
N PHE A 37 -3.69 3.83 7.55
CA PHE A 37 -2.66 4.04 6.55
C PHE A 37 -1.34 3.40 7.00
N THR A 38 -0.97 2.27 6.40
CA THR A 38 0.27 1.53 6.70
C THR A 38 1.43 1.88 5.77
N GLY A 39 1.20 2.72 4.74
CA GLY A 39 2.15 2.96 3.65
C GLY A 39 2.12 1.90 2.54
N PHE A 40 1.66 0.67 2.83
CA PHE A 40 1.61 -0.45 1.87
C PHE A 40 0.25 -0.62 1.20
N CYS A 41 -0.83 -0.13 1.79
CA CYS A 41 -2.15 -0.21 1.16
C CYS A 41 -2.21 0.69 -0.07
N GLY A 42 -2.72 0.17 -1.20
CA GLY A 42 -3.04 0.97 -2.37
C GLY A 42 -4.16 1.97 -2.06
N ASP A 43 -4.22 3.07 -2.79
CA ASP A 43 -5.36 3.98 -2.91
C ASP A 43 -5.58 5.06 -1.83
N ASN A 44 -4.73 5.20 -0.81
CA ASN A 44 -4.89 6.28 0.18
C ASN A 44 -4.33 7.65 -0.27
N GLY A 45 -4.41 7.96 -1.54
CA GLY A 45 -4.06 9.29 -2.07
C GLY A 45 -2.57 9.59 -2.21
N TYR A 46 -1.68 8.70 -1.72
CA TYR A 46 -0.23 8.79 -1.86
C TYR A 46 0.32 7.87 -2.96
N CYS A 47 -0.54 7.13 -3.67
CA CYS A 47 -0.15 6.23 -4.73
C CYS A 47 -0.38 6.80 -6.13
N PHE A 48 0.36 6.26 -7.10
CA PHE A 48 0.38 6.60 -8.53
C PHE A 48 -1.00 6.76 -9.20
N LYS A 49 -2.01 6.01 -8.77
CA LYS A 49 -3.38 6.09 -9.31
C LYS A 49 -4.07 7.43 -9.07
N ARG A 50 -3.60 8.26 -8.14
CA ARG A 50 -4.10 9.62 -7.99
C ARG A 50 -3.73 10.52 -9.17
N LEU A 51 -2.62 10.20 -9.86
CA LEU A 51 -2.20 10.91 -11.07
C LEU A 51 -3.03 10.55 -12.30
N GLU A 52 -3.69 9.39 -12.29
CA GLU A 52 -4.54 8.89 -13.38
C GLU A 52 -6.04 9.16 -13.16
N GLY A 53 -6.43 9.94 -12.15
CA GLY A 53 -7.83 10.31 -11.90
C GLY A 53 -8.73 9.19 -11.37
N GLY A 54 -8.16 8.13 -10.81
CA GLY A 54 -8.91 7.01 -10.24
C GLY A 54 -9.63 7.38 -8.95
N SER A 55 -10.96 7.43 -9.00
CA SER A 55 -11.91 7.75 -7.91
C SER A 55 -12.12 6.63 -6.90
N GLN A 56 -11.12 5.80 -6.59
CA GLN A 56 -11.31 4.55 -5.86
C GLN A 56 -10.42 4.51 -4.61
N GLY A 57 -10.99 4.80 -3.47
CA GLY A 57 -10.32 4.74 -2.18
C GLY A 57 -11.30 4.81 -1.03
N ALA A 58 -10.81 4.72 0.21
CA ALA A 58 -11.65 4.77 1.41
C ALA A 58 -12.46 6.07 1.47
N LYS A 59 -11.89 7.20 1.06
CA LYS A 59 -12.60 8.50 1.01
C LYS A 59 -13.75 8.46 0.02
N TRP A 60 -13.53 7.97 -1.20
CA TRP A 60 -14.58 7.88 -2.21
C TRP A 60 -15.74 6.99 -1.73
N VAL A 61 -15.45 5.84 -1.11
CA VAL A 61 -16.49 4.98 -0.53
C VAL A 61 -17.31 5.73 0.52
N CYS A 62 -16.65 6.45 1.43
CA CYS A 62 -17.35 7.22 2.46
C CYS A 62 -18.17 8.36 1.88
N ASP A 63 -17.67 9.05 0.85
CA ASP A 63 -18.41 10.11 0.14
C ASP A 63 -19.68 9.54 -0.56
N GLN A 64 -19.58 8.35 -1.19
CA GLN A 64 -20.73 7.66 -1.79
C GLN A 64 -21.79 7.24 -0.76
N LEU A 65 -21.36 6.89 0.44
CA LEU A 65 -22.25 6.47 1.53
C LEU A 65 -22.73 7.63 2.41
N GLY A 66 -22.23 8.85 2.20
CA GLY A 66 -22.57 10.02 3.01
C GLY A 66 -22.09 9.91 4.46
N ILE A 67 -20.97 9.22 4.72
CA ILE A 67 -20.42 9.02 6.07
C ILE A 67 -19.07 9.70 6.26
N LYS A 68 -18.77 10.05 7.50
CA LYS A 68 -17.44 10.61 7.87
C LYS A 68 -16.38 9.52 7.82
N LEU A 69 -15.17 9.88 7.33
CA LEU A 69 -13.98 9.04 7.33
C LEU A 69 -12.92 9.55 8.32
N HIS A 70 -12.41 8.65 9.13
CA HIS A 70 -11.20 8.83 9.93
C HIS A 70 -10.03 8.11 9.26
N VAL A 71 -8.93 8.83 8.98
CA VAL A 71 -7.69 8.24 8.46
C VAL A 71 -6.63 8.33 9.54
N ILE A 72 -6.11 7.18 9.94
CA ILE A 72 -5.10 7.07 11.00
C ILE A 72 -3.78 6.59 10.38
N ASP A 73 -2.73 7.39 10.54
CA ASP A 73 -1.38 6.99 10.15
C ASP A 73 -0.82 6.00 11.16
N VAL A 74 -0.51 4.80 10.69
CA VAL A 74 0.07 3.72 11.48
C VAL A 74 1.35 3.17 10.83
N VAL A 75 2.00 3.95 9.97
CA VAL A 75 3.23 3.53 9.26
C VAL A 75 4.29 3.05 10.22
N ASN A 76 4.52 3.77 11.32
CA ASN A 76 5.54 3.40 12.31
C ASN A 76 5.14 2.18 13.14
N ASP A 77 3.90 2.12 13.62
CA ASP A 77 3.41 1.00 14.43
C ASP A 77 3.35 -0.30 13.63
N PHE A 78 3.03 -0.19 12.34
CA PHE A 78 2.97 -1.33 11.43
C PHE A 78 4.34 -1.97 11.14
N LYS A 79 5.45 -1.25 11.36
CA LYS A 79 6.80 -1.81 11.21
C LYS A 79 7.00 -3.08 12.03
N THR A 80 6.56 -3.08 13.28
CA THR A 80 6.67 -4.25 14.16
C THR A 80 5.92 -5.46 13.57
N VAL A 81 4.72 -5.22 13.03
CA VAL A 81 3.90 -6.26 12.38
C VAL A 81 4.59 -6.82 11.14
N LEU A 82 5.17 -5.93 10.32
CA LEU A 82 5.84 -6.34 9.08
C LEU A 82 7.16 -7.08 9.36
N LEU A 83 7.95 -6.62 10.34
CA LEU A 83 9.26 -7.19 10.62
C LEU A 83 9.20 -8.50 11.42
N ASN A 84 8.18 -8.67 12.28
CA ASN A 84 8.04 -9.81 13.19
C ASN A 84 6.60 -10.32 13.24
N PRO A 85 6.05 -10.84 12.12
CA PRO A 85 4.67 -11.32 12.10
C PRO A 85 4.53 -12.61 12.94
N LYS A 86 3.60 -12.60 13.90
CA LYS A 86 3.32 -13.74 14.78
C LYS A 86 2.84 -14.98 14.03
N TYR A 87 2.04 -14.77 12.98
CA TYR A 87 1.46 -15.85 12.16
C TYR A 87 2.22 -16.05 10.84
N GLY A 88 3.39 -15.39 10.71
CA GLY A 88 4.25 -15.49 9.55
C GLY A 88 3.72 -14.79 8.31
N TYR A 89 4.50 -14.87 7.25
CA TYR A 89 4.13 -14.29 5.96
C TYR A 89 3.24 -15.24 5.15
N GLY A 90 2.38 -14.63 4.33
CA GLY A 90 1.66 -15.31 3.26
C GLY A 90 2.50 -15.41 1.98
N ALA A 91 1.97 -14.89 0.87
CA ALA A 91 2.76 -14.72 -0.34
C ALA A 91 3.82 -13.64 -0.11
N ASN A 92 5.08 -13.98 -0.39
CA ASN A 92 6.24 -13.10 -0.21
C ASN A 92 6.35 -12.52 1.22
N LEU A 93 6.31 -11.19 1.37
CA LEU A 93 6.42 -10.50 2.66
C LEU A 93 5.08 -10.04 3.22
N ASN A 94 3.96 -10.62 2.78
CA ASN A 94 2.63 -10.18 3.22
C ASN A 94 2.21 -10.83 4.56
N PRO A 95 2.19 -10.09 5.68
CA PRO A 95 1.75 -10.57 6.98
C PRO A 95 0.22 -10.46 7.11
N CYS A 96 -0.55 -11.00 6.16
CA CYS A 96 -1.96 -10.71 5.94
C CYS A 96 -2.84 -10.89 7.20
N LEU A 97 -2.60 -11.96 7.98
CA LEU A 97 -3.37 -12.21 9.20
C LEU A 97 -2.97 -11.24 10.31
N ASP A 98 -1.67 -11.05 10.53
CA ASP A 98 -1.16 -10.10 11.53
C ASP A 98 -1.59 -8.66 11.21
N CYS A 99 -1.52 -8.27 9.94
CA CYS A 99 -2.00 -6.97 9.46
C CYS A 99 -3.48 -6.77 9.79
N LYS A 100 -4.31 -7.80 9.56
CA LYS A 100 -5.74 -7.72 9.83
C LYS A 100 -6.03 -7.61 11.33
N LEU A 101 -5.38 -8.44 12.14
CA LEU A 101 -5.54 -8.41 13.60
C LEU A 101 -5.02 -7.08 14.20
N PHE A 102 -3.93 -6.55 13.68
CA PHE A 102 -3.43 -5.23 14.06
C PHE A 102 -4.47 -4.13 13.80
N MET A 103 -5.03 -4.06 12.57
CA MET A 103 -6.05 -3.06 12.24
C MET A 103 -7.31 -3.19 13.11
N ILE A 104 -7.74 -4.42 13.42
CA ILE A 104 -8.89 -4.67 14.29
C ILE A 104 -8.57 -4.25 15.73
N THR A 105 -7.34 -4.48 16.22
CA THR A 105 -6.91 -4.02 17.55
C THR A 105 -6.92 -2.49 17.63
N GLN A 106 -6.39 -1.82 16.62
CA GLN A 106 -6.44 -0.34 16.55
C GLN A 106 -7.88 0.18 16.51
N ALA A 107 -8.74 -0.46 15.72
CA ALA A 107 -10.16 -0.10 15.64
C ALA A 107 -10.90 -0.36 16.98
N LYS A 108 -10.60 -1.45 17.69
CA LYS A 108 -11.13 -1.71 19.03
C LYS A 108 -10.77 -0.59 20.01
N ASN A 109 -9.50 -0.18 20.03
CA ASN A 109 -9.06 0.91 20.89
C ASN A 109 -9.80 2.21 20.53
N TRP A 110 -9.99 2.47 19.24
CA TRP A 110 -10.71 3.64 18.76
C TRP A 110 -12.18 3.65 19.20
N ILE A 111 -12.91 2.52 19.07
CA ILE A 111 -14.31 2.46 19.50
C ILE A 111 -14.47 2.71 21.00
N GLN A 112 -13.56 2.18 21.81
CA GLN A 112 -13.57 2.39 23.27
C GLN A 112 -13.34 3.85 23.66
N GLN A 113 -12.44 4.54 22.95
CA GLN A 113 -12.09 5.94 23.22
C GLN A 113 -13.13 6.94 22.69
N ASN A 114 -13.89 6.58 21.66
CA ASN A 114 -14.76 7.51 20.93
C ASN A 114 -16.26 7.14 21.01
N GLY A 115 -16.64 6.19 21.89
CA GLY A 115 -18.03 5.90 22.20
C GLY A 115 -18.81 5.25 21.05
N TYR A 116 -18.18 4.32 20.30
CA TYR A 116 -18.89 3.45 19.37
C TYR A 116 -19.27 2.14 20.06
N ASP A 117 -20.37 1.54 19.64
CA ASP A 117 -20.90 0.30 20.22
C ASP A 117 -20.23 -0.94 19.61
N PHE A 118 -19.91 -0.96 18.29
CA PHE A 118 -19.30 -2.12 17.62
C PHE A 118 -18.55 -1.76 16.33
N LEU A 119 -17.82 -2.76 15.80
CA LEU A 119 -17.08 -2.68 14.54
C LEU A 119 -17.85 -3.35 13.39
N ILE A 120 -17.65 -2.83 12.18
CA ILE A 120 -18.13 -3.44 10.93
C ILE A 120 -16.91 -3.77 10.06
N THR A 121 -16.92 -4.96 9.45
CA THR A 121 -15.92 -5.34 8.45
C THR A 121 -16.55 -5.94 7.21
N GLY A 122 -15.96 -5.66 6.04
CA GLY A 122 -16.32 -6.28 4.76
C GLY A 122 -15.68 -7.66 4.55
N GLU A 123 -15.46 -8.44 5.62
CA GLU A 123 -14.88 -9.78 5.48
C GLU A 123 -15.91 -10.76 4.92
N VAL A 124 -15.48 -11.59 3.95
CA VAL A 124 -16.28 -12.67 3.38
C VAL A 124 -15.61 -14.01 3.65
N LEU A 125 -16.34 -14.94 4.22
CA LEU A 125 -15.83 -16.27 4.55
C LEU A 125 -15.23 -16.97 3.33
N GLY A 126 -13.97 -17.39 3.44
CA GLY A 126 -13.25 -18.12 2.37
C GLY A 126 -12.74 -17.27 1.22
N GLN A 127 -12.97 -15.96 1.19
CA GLN A 127 -12.53 -15.09 0.09
C GLN A 127 -11.01 -14.86 0.11
N ARG A 128 -10.40 -14.68 1.27
CA ARG A 128 -8.94 -14.53 1.41
C ARG A 128 -8.33 -15.73 2.13
N PRO A 129 -7.36 -16.44 1.49
CA PRO A 129 -6.88 -17.75 1.97
C PRO A 129 -6.15 -17.73 3.30
N LYS A 130 -5.70 -16.56 3.78
CA LYS A 130 -4.96 -16.44 5.06
C LYS A 130 -5.80 -15.82 6.18
N SER A 131 -6.58 -14.77 5.91
CA SER A 131 -7.21 -13.97 6.95
C SER A 131 -8.74 -14.12 7.05
N GLN A 132 -9.39 -14.78 6.08
CA GLN A 132 -10.86 -14.93 6.04
C GLN A 132 -11.30 -16.40 6.03
N ARG A 133 -10.57 -17.23 6.76
CA ARG A 133 -10.91 -18.66 6.94
C ARG A 133 -11.79 -18.83 8.17
N LYS A 134 -12.48 -19.98 8.23
CA LYS A 134 -13.37 -20.34 9.36
C LYS A 134 -12.63 -20.39 10.69
N ASP A 135 -11.34 -20.78 10.67
CA ASP A 135 -10.46 -20.86 11.84
C ASP A 135 -9.78 -19.52 12.22
N THR A 136 -9.68 -18.57 11.29
CA THR A 136 -9.00 -17.27 11.54
C THR A 136 -9.96 -16.14 11.88
N LEU A 137 -11.20 -16.15 11.37
CA LEU A 137 -12.20 -15.13 11.67
C LEU A 137 -12.55 -15.03 13.18
N PRO A 138 -12.62 -16.14 13.95
CA PRO A 138 -12.87 -16.09 15.39
C PRO A 138 -11.78 -15.37 16.19
N LEU A 139 -10.53 -15.30 15.70
CA LEU A 139 -9.45 -14.55 16.35
C LEU A 139 -9.79 -13.07 16.49
N ALA A 140 -10.37 -12.49 15.44
CA ALA A 140 -10.81 -11.10 15.45
C ALA A 140 -12.01 -10.87 16.38
N SER A 141 -13.00 -11.80 16.41
CA SER A 141 -14.13 -11.75 17.34
C SER A 141 -13.64 -11.79 18.79
N LYS A 142 -12.72 -12.69 19.09
CA LYS A 142 -12.11 -12.80 20.44
C LYS A 142 -11.37 -11.52 20.84
N LEU A 143 -10.61 -10.90 19.92
CA LEU A 143 -9.91 -9.64 20.17
C LEU A 143 -10.85 -8.49 20.51
N THR A 144 -12.01 -8.42 19.88
CA THR A 144 -12.97 -7.34 20.08
C THR A 144 -13.97 -7.60 21.22
N GLY A 145 -13.88 -8.75 21.90
CA GLY A 145 -14.93 -9.17 22.83
C GLY A 145 -16.29 -9.39 22.13
N ASP A 146 -16.22 -9.91 20.92
CA ASP A 146 -17.35 -10.22 20.05
C ASP A 146 -18.10 -8.99 19.48
N LEU A 147 -17.55 -7.79 19.65
CA LEU A 147 -18.10 -6.52 19.15
C LEU A 147 -17.68 -6.27 17.68
N ILE A 148 -17.81 -7.27 16.81
CA ILE A 148 -17.46 -7.17 15.38
C ILE A 148 -18.54 -7.85 14.52
N VAL A 149 -19.10 -7.10 13.58
CA VAL A 149 -20.11 -7.61 12.65
C VAL A 149 -19.50 -7.79 11.27
N ARG A 150 -19.87 -8.88 10.60
CA ARG A 150 -19.48 -9.23 9.23
C ARG A 150 -20.70 -9.36 8.34
N PRO A 151 -21.32 -8.25 7.93
CA PRO A 151 -22.63 -8.25 7.30
C PRO A 151 -22.73 -9.15 6.06
N LEU A 152 -21.64 -9.33 5.33
CA LEU A 152 -21.63 -10.11 4.09
C LEU A 152 -21.62 -11.64 4.32
N SER A 153 -21.18 -12.11 5.50
CA SER A 153 -21.10 -13.55 5.80
C SER A 153 -21.75 -13.92 7.14
N ALA A 154 -22.50 -13.03 7.73
CA ALA A 154 -23.02 -13.20 9.08
C ALA A 154 -23.81 -14.50 9.26
N LYS A 155 -24.66 -14.87 8.31
CA LYS A 155 -25.49 -16.08 8.38
C LYS A 155 -24.69 -17.40 8.35
N LEU A 156 -23.42 -17.36 7.95
CA LEU A 156 -22.51 -18.52 7.91
C LEU A 156 -21.58 -18.59 9.13
N LEU A 157 -21.64 -17.61 10.01
CA LEU A 157 -20.76 -17.49 11.18
C LEU A 157 -21.60 -17.53 12.46
N GLU A 158 -20.96 -17.79 13.59
CA GLU A 158 -21.61 -17.68 14.89
C GLU A 158 -22.10 -16.25 15.12
N PRO A 159 -23.29 -16.05 15.68
CA PRO A 159 -23.81 -14.72 15.97
C PRO A 159 -22.90 -13.96 16.93
N THR A 160 -22.57 -12.75 16.58
CA THR A 160 -21.79 -11.84 17.43
C THR A 160 -22.67 -11.11 18.45
N LEU A 161 -22.06 -10.42 19.44
CA LEU A 161 -22.82 -9.75 20.49
C LEU A 161 -23.89 -8.80 19.94
N PRO A 162 -23.61 -7.90 18.96
CA PRO A 162 -24.64 -7.03 18.38
C PRO A 162 -25.81 -7.78 17.75
N GLU A 163 -25.56 -8.96 17.20
CA GLU A 163 -26.59 -9.81 16.59
C GLU A 163 -27.44 -10.52 17.64
N ARG A 164 -26.81 -11.06 18.71
CA ARG A 164 -27.53 -11.75 19.82
C ARG A 164 -28.37 -10.81 20.65
N GLU A 165 -27.87 -9.60 20.89
CA GLU A 165 -28.60 -8.59 21.69
C GLU A 165 -29.61 -7.77 20.87
N GLY A 166 -29.79 -8.10 19.59
CA GLY A 166 -30.76 -7.43 18.73
C GLY A 166 -30.44 -5.96 18.43
N TRP A 167 -29.17 -5.57 18.52
CA TRP A 167 -28.73 -4.22 18.10
C TRP A 167 -28.91 -4.02 16.60
N ILE A 168 -28.84 -5.13 15.86
CA ILE A 168 -29.03 -5.22 14.42
C ILE A 168 -29.90 -6.47 14.11
N ASN A 169 -30.60 -6.42 12.98
CA ASN A 169 -31.37 -7.55 12.49
C ASN A 169 -30.51 -8.47 11.62
N ARG A 170 -30.15 -9.64 12.16
CA ARG A 170 -29.36 -10.66 11.48
C ARG A 170 -30.00 -11.18 10.19
N GLU A 171 -31.32 -11.24 10.11
CA GLU A 171 -32.06 -11.75 8.95
C GLU A 171 -31.85 -10.88 7.70
N LEU A 172 -31.52 -9.61 7.89
CA LEU A 172 -31.18 -8.68 6.80
C LEU A 172 -29.70 -8.77 6.34
N LEU A 173 -28.92 -9.66 6.97
CA LEU A 173 -27.52 -9.87 6.61
C LEU A 173 -27.36 -10.97 5.57
N CYS A 174 -26.14 -11.08 4.99
CA CYS A 174 -25.85 -12.01 3.91
C CYS A 174 -25.17 -13.31 4.39
N ASP A 175 -25.12 -14.27 3.45
CA ASP A 175 -24.50 -15.59 3.58
C ASP A 175 -23.39 -15.79 2.53
N PHE A 176 -22.70 -14.74 2.15
CA PHE A 176 -21.68 -14.81 1.10
C PHE A 176 -20.44 -15.58 1.55
N SER A 177 -19.91 -16.41 0.64
CA SER A 177 -18.68 -17.16 0.87
C SER A 177 -17.90 -17.43 -0.41
N GLY A 178 -16.62 -17.77 -0.25
CA GLY A 178 -15.75 -18.13 -1.35
C GLY A 178 -15.15 -16.92 -2.09
N ARG A 179 -14.51 -17.21 -3.23
CA ARG A 179 -13.74 -16.19 -3.98
C ARG A 179 -14.54 -15.48 -5.07
N SER A 180 -15.70 -16.02 -5.44
CA SER A 180 -16.57 -15.37 -6.42
C SER A 180 -17.12 -14.06 -5.88
N ARG A 181 -17.10 -13.03 -6.69
CA ARG A 181 -17.67 -11.70 -6.36
C ARG A 181 -19.03 -11.47 -6.98
N LYS A 182 -19.64 -12.50 -7.58
CA LYS A 182 -20.93 -12.34 -8.27
C LYS A 182 -22.01 -11.82 -7.32
N ALA A 183 -22.13 -12.43 -6.14
CA ALA A 183 -23.12 -12.01 -5.14
C ALA A 183 -22.90 -10.56 -4.67
N GLN A 184 -21.65 -10.13 -4.49
CA GLN A 184 -21.34 -8.74 -4.14
C GLN A 184 -21.67 -7.77 -5.26
N ILE A 185 -21.42 -8.14 -6.52
CA ILE A 185 -21.74 -7.31 -7.70
C ILE A 185 -23.27 -7.19 -7.85
N ASP A 186 -23.98 -8.30 -7.70
CA ASP A 186 -25.45 -8.31 -7.76
C ASP A 186 -26.06 -7.45 -6.64
N LEU A 187 -25.47 -7.49 -5.43
CA LEU A 187 -25.88 -6.65 -4.32
C LEU A 187 -25.56 -5.16 -4.55
N ALA A 188 -24.42 -4.86 -5.14
CA ALA A 188 -24.05 -3.48 -5.50
C ALA A 188 -25.05 -2.89 -6.51
N GLN A 189 -25.45 -3.66 -7.50
CA GLN A 189 -26.47 -3.25 -8.48
C GLN A 189 -27.83 -3.00 -7.81
N LYS A 190 -28.25 -3.86 -6.88
CA LYS A 190 -29.50 -3.66 -6.09
C LYS A 190 -29.47 -2.38 -5.27
N PHE A 191 -28.30 -1.97 -4.75
CA PHE A 191 -28.12 -0.70 -4.06
C PHE A 191 -27.97 0.51 -5.00
N GLY A 192 -27.96 0.30 -6.32
CA GLY A 192 -27.81 1.35 -7.32
C GLY A 192 -26.39 1.87 -7.48
N PHE A 193 -25.38 1.16 -6.95
CA PHE A 193 -23.99 1.51 -7.16
C PHE A 193 -23.55 1.20 -8.59
N LYS A 194 -23.22 2.24 -9.34
CA LYS A 194 -22.76 2.11 -10.75
C LYS A 194 -21.25 1.92 -10.81
N ASP A 195 -20.53 2.58 -9.90
CA ASP A 195 -19.07 2.54 -9.83
C ASP A 195 -18.64 1.88 -8.50
N PHE A 196 -17.69 0.98 -8.57
CA PHE A 196 -17.02 0.37 -7.43
C PHE A 196 -15.66 -0.15 -7.83
N SER A 197 -14.78 -0.29 -6.85
CA SER A 197 -13.43 -0.76 -7.07
C SER A 197 -13.42 -2.12 -7.78
N GLN A 198 -12.76 -2.20 -8.91
CA GLN A 198 -12.37 -3.48 -9.49
C GLN A 198 -11.53 -4.26 -8.47
N PRO A 199 -11.42 -5.60 -8.58
CA PRO A 199 -10.55 -6.35 -7.69
C PRO A 199 -9.17 -5.69 -7.70
N ALA A 200 -8.87 -4.97 -6.62
CA ALA A 200 -7.58 -4.29 -6.50
C ALA A 200 -6.49 -5.33 -6.67
N GLY A 201 -5.49 -5.04 -7.47
CA GLY A 201 -4.23 -5.77 -7.46
C GLY A 201 -3.78 -5.86 -6.00
N GLY A 202 -3.35 -7.02 -5.54
CA GLY A 202 -3.12 -7.31 -4.13
C GLY A 202 -2.20 -6.32 -3.41
N CYS A 203 -2.04 -6.50 -2.12
CA CYS A 203 -1.08 -5.76 -1.32
C CYS A 203 0.32 -5.82 -1.99
N PRO A 204 1.07 -4.71 -2.11
CA PRO A 204 2.43 -4.70 -2.68
C PRO A 204 3.36 -5.73 -2.04
N LEU A 205 3.12 -6.06 -0.77
CA LEU A 205 3.85 -7.12 -0.08
C LEU A 205 3.58 -8.54 -0.62
N THR A 206 2.67 -8.68 -1.59
CA THR A 206 2.49 -9.93 -2.37
C THR A 206 3.21 -9.90 -3.72
N ASP A 207 3.70 -8.74 -4.15
CA ASP A 207 4.47 -8.60 -5.39
C ASP A 207 5.93 -8.98 -5.16
N GLU A 208 6.45 -9.87 -5.98
CA GLU A 208 7.80 -10.39 -5.84
C GLU A 208 8.88 -9.31 -6.05
N ASN A 209 8.69 -8.45 -7.06
CA ASN A 209 9.66 -7.41 -7.37
C ASN A 209 9.70 -6.33 -6.30
N PHE A 210 8.53 -5.93 -5.79
CA PHE A 210 8.45 -5.03 -4.65
C PHE A 210 9.15 -5.61 -3.42
N CYS A 211 8.91 -6.88 -3.11
CA CYS A 211 9.52 -7.56 -1.98
C CYS A 211 11.03 -7.74 -2.12
N LYS A 212 11.54 -8.00 -3.34
CA LYS A 212 12.99 -8.00 -3.61
C LYS A 212 13.61 -6.64 -3.29
N ARG A 213 12.99 -5.54 -3.73
CA ARG A 213 13.44 -4.17 -3.44
C ARG A 213 13.39 -3.82 -1.95
N LEU A 214 12.36 -4.30 -1.23
CA LEU A 214 12.23 -4.09 0.21
C LEU A 214 13.29 -4.89 0.99
N LYS A 215 13.56 -6.14 0.58
CA LYS A 215 14.63 -6.95 1.15
C LYS A 215 16.01 -6.32 0.90
N ASP A 216 16.26 -5.82 -0.30
CA ASP A 216 17.48 -5.07 -0.62
C ASP A 216 17.64 -3.86 0.31
N LEU A 217 16.56 -3.10 0.55
CA LEU A 217 16.59 -1.98 1.50
C LEU A 217 16.98 -2.46 2.91
N TRP A 218 16.38 -3.53 3.40
CA TRP A 218 16.64 -4.07 4.74
C TRP A 218 18.04 -4.65 4.92
N VAL A 219 18.57 -5.33 3.92
CA VAL A 219 19.94 -5.88 3.96
C VAL A 219 20.98 -4.77 4.04
N ASN A 220 20.69 -3.63 3.41
CA ASN A 220 21.61 -2.49 3.37
C ASN A 220 21.33 -1.43 4.47
N ARG A 221 20.44 -1.71 5.42
CA ARG A 221 20.19 -0.89 6.62
C ARG A 221 20.24 -1.77 7.86
N SER A 222 21.15 -1.47 8.78
CA SER A 222 21.43 -2.27 9.97
C SER A 222 20.22 -2.47 10.89
N ASP A 223 19.32 -1.49 10.95
CA ASP A 223 18.12 -1.49 11.79
C ASP A 223 16.85 -1.97 11.06
N ARG A 224 16.95 -2.32 9.77
CA ARG A 224 15.82 -2.61 8.87
C ARG A 224 14.75 -1.52 8.85
N ASN A 225 15.09 -0.32 9.31
CA ASN A 225 14.14 0.78 9.35
C ASN A 225 13.85 1.30 7.94
N TYR A 226 12.65 1.84 7.77
CA TYR A 226 12.20 2.48 6.54
C TYR A 226 11.26 3.64 6.85
N SER A 227 11.26 4.63 5.99
CA SER A 227 10.34 5.76 6.01
C SER A 227 9.19 5.54 5.02
N LEU A 228 8.18 6.40 5.07
CA LEU A 228 7.14 6.43 4.03
C LEU A 228 7.74 6.71 2.65
N ASP A 229 8.71 7.64 2.57
CA ASP A 229 9.40 7.96 1.31
C ASP A 229 10.07 6.73 0.70
N ASP A 230 10.71 5.89 1.53
CA ASP A 230 11.29 4.63 1.07
C ASP A 230 10.21 3.72 0.46
N ILE A 231 9.09 3.52 1.14
CA ILE A 231 7.99 2.67 0.64
C ILE A 231 7.47 3.20 -0.70
N LEU A 232 7.33 4.51 -0.83
CA LEU A 232 6.85 5.16 -2.04
C LEU A 232 7.86 4.97 -3.19
N LEU A 233 9.14 5.18 -2.94
CA LEU A 233 10.19 4.99 -3.92
C LEU A 233 10.34 3.53 -4.37
N LEU A 234 10.09 2.55 -3.49
CA LEU A 234 10.12 1.12 -3.87
C LEU A 234 9.11 0.75 -4.96
N ARG A 235 8.08 1.57 -5.18
CA ARG A 235 7.01 1.32 -6.15
C ARG A 235 7.36 1.76 -7.58
N VAL A 236 8.35 2.63 -7.74
CA VAL A 236 8.65 3.31 -9.00
C VAL A 236 10.04 3.01 -9.51
N GLY A 237 10.25 3.16 -10.80
CA GLY A 237 11.55 3.10 -11.44
C GLY A 237 12.19 1.71 -11.53
N ARG A 238 13.38 1.71 -12.11
CA ARG A 238 14.34 0.62 -12.02
C ARG A 238 15.26 0.89 -10.83
N HIS A 239 15.48 -0.13 -10.01
CA HIS A 239 16.33 -0.04 -8.84
C HIS A 239 17.65 -0.72 -9.11
N LEU A 240 18.73 0.03 -8.97
CA LEU A 240 20.09 -0.44 -9.16
C LEU A 240 20.84 -0.23 -7.85
N ARG A 241 21.41 -1.31 -7.29
CA ARG A 241 22.30 -1.23 -6.13
C ARG A 241 23.74 -1.08 -6.62
N ILE A 242 24.29 0.13 -6.49
CA ILE A 242 25.66 0.41 -6.95
C ILE A 242 26.68 -0.09 -5.91
N ARG A 243 26.40 0.17 -4.64
CA ARG A 243 27.17 -0.31 -3.48
C ARG A 243 26.29 -0.34 -2.23
N PRO A 244 26.68 -0.98 -1.13
CA PRO A 244 25.80 -1.17 0.03
C PRO A 244 25.07 0.10 0.52
N ASN A 245 25.74 1.24 0.49
CA ASN A 245 25.20 2.53 0.95
C ASN A 245 24.80 3.47 -0.20
N LEU A 246 24.67 2.98 -1.43
CA LEU A 246 24.20 3.76 -2.58
C LEU A 246 23.28 2.94 -3.48
N LYS A 247 22.05 3.41 -3.57
CA LYS A 247 21.03 2.90 -4.47
C LYS A 247 20.64 3.97 -5.49
N VAL A 248 20.35 3.54 -6.70
CA VAL A 248 19.93 4.40 -7.79
C VAL A 248 18.54 3.98 -8.25
N ILE A 249 17.66 4.96 -8.45
CA ILE A 249 16.30 4.75 -8.94
C ILE A 249 16.13 5.51 -10.25
N VAL A 250 15.86 4.79 -11.33
CA VAL A 250 15.75 5.33 -12.69
C VAL A 250 14.29 5.30 -13.13
N GLY A 251 13.68 6.44 -13.40
CA GLY A 251 12.31 6.53 -13.91
C GLY A 251 12.16 5.88 -15.28
N ARG A 252 11.04 5.18 -15.51
CA ARG A 252 10.78 4.43 -16.74
C ARG A 252 9.95 5.21 -17.76
N ASN A 253 9.21 6.20 -17.29
CA ASN A 253 8.32 7.04 -18.08
C ASN A 253 8.15 8.42 -17.40
N GLU A 254 7.40 9.31 -18.05
CA GLU A 254 7.16 10.66 -17.58
C GLU A 254 6.46 10.71 -16.21
N ILE A 255 5.48 9.83 -15.97
CA ILE A 255 4.74 9.76 -14.71
C ILE A 255 5.70 9.44 -13.55
N GLU A 256 6.57 8.47 -13.73
CA GLU A 256 7.58 8.10 -12.73
C GLU A 256 8.65 9.19 -12.56
N ASN A 257 9.08 9.83 -13.65
CA ASN A 257 10.00 10.97 -13.59
C ASN A 257 9.39 12.12 -12.75
N ASN A 258 8.14 12.48 -13.00
CA ASN A 258 7.44 13.51 -12.25
C ASN A 258 7.28 13.13 -10.76
N PHE A 259 7.04 11.85 -10.48
CA PHE A 259 6.97 11.37 -9.10
C PHE A 259 8.33 11.46 -8.39
N ILE A 260 9.41 11.01 -9.06
CA ILE A 260 10.79 11.07 -8.55
C ILE A 260 11.22 12.52 -8.34
N ALA A 261 10.81 13.46 -9.20
CA ALA A 261 11.12 14.88 -9.07
C ALA A 261 10.65 15.49 -7.74
N GLY A 262 9.59 14.94 -7.14
CA GLY A 262 9.10 15.35 -5.82
C GLY A 262 10.08 15.11 -4.67
N PHE A 263 11.16 14.38 -4.88
CA PHE A 263 12.20 14.08 -3.88
C PHE A 263 13.44 14.99 -3.99
N LEU A 264 13.41 16.01 -4.86
CA LEU A 264 14.54 16.93 -5.08
C LEU A 264 15.05 17.58 -3.79
N GLY A 265 14.19 17.90 -2.83
CA GLY A 265 14.60 18.51 -1.55
C GLY A 265 15.32 17.55 -0.58
N LYS A 266 15.37 16.24 -0.87
CA LYS A 266 15.89 15.20 0.02
C LYS A 266 17.01 14.38 -0.61
N ASN A 267 17.00 14.21 -1.93
CA ASN A 267 17.87 13.32 -2.67
C ASN A 267 18.56 14.05 -3.84
N ILE A 268 19.72 13.55 -4.26
CA ILE A 268 20.38 14.03 -5.47
C ILE A 268 19.66 13.46 -6.68
N LEU A 269 19.36 14.33 -7.66
CA LEU A 269 18.73 13.95 -8.92
C LEU A 269 19.64 14.26 -10.10
N LEU A 270 19.67 13.34 -11.07
CA LEU A 270 20.43 13.51 -12.33
C LEU A 270 19.48 13.40 -13.52
N GLN A 271 19.69 14.26 -14.53
CA GLN A 271 18.94 14.24 -15.77
C GLN A 271 19.80 14.73 -16.93
N VAL A 272 19.71 14.10 -18.10
CA VAL A 272 20.33 14.61 -19.33
C VAL A 272 19.62 15.91 -19.74
N VAL A 273 20.40 16.94 -20.12
CA VAL A 273 19.88 18.29 -20.40
C VAL A 273 19.36 18.40 -21.83
N ASP A 274 20.14 17.93 -22.80
CA ASP A 274 19.94 18.27 -24.22
C ASP A 274 18.96 17.33 -24.95
N CYS A 275 18.40 16.32 -24.25
CA CYS A 275 17.44 15.40 -24.86
C CYS A 275 16.53 14.72 -23.82
N PRO A 276 15.38 14.19 -24.26
CA PRO A 276 14.51 13.41 -23.37
C PRO A 276 15.21 12.18 -22.80
N GLY A 277 15.04 11.97 -21.47
CA GLY A 277 15.64 10.86 -20.76
C GLY A 277 14.99 10.59 -19.43
N ALA A 278 15.48 9.57 -18.74
CA ALA A 278 15.05 9.23 -17.42
C ALA A 278 15.53 10.27 -16.40
N LEU A 279 14.70 10.56 -15.40
CA LEU A 279 15.15 11.19 -14.16
C LEU A 279 15.72 10.09 -13.25
N VAL A 280 16.88 10.34 -12.70
CA VAL A 280 17.64 9.39 -11.87
C VAL A 280 17.80 9.95 -10.46
N LEU A 281 17.37 9.19 -9.45
CA LEU A 281 17.48 9.54 -8.05
C LEU A 281 18.59 8.69 -7.39
N LEU A 282 19.43 9.34 -6.60
CA LEU A 282 20.45 8.69 -5.77
C LEU A 282 19.99 8.66 -4.31
N ASP A 283 19.88 7.47 -3.76
CA ASP A 283 19.55 7.20 -2.36
C ASP A 283 20.80 6.68 -1.65
N GLY A 284 21.43 7.53 -0.85
CA GLY A 284 22.61 7.20 -0.08
C GLY A 284 23.71 8.26 -0.12
N LYS A 285 24.91 7.87 0.35
CA LYS A 285 26.10 8.73 0.32
C LYS A 285 26.74 8.69 -1.07
N VAL A 286 27.01 9.84 -1.63
CA VAL A 286 27.45 10.02 -3.02
C VAL A 286 28.77 10.80 -3.04
N ASP A 287 29.73 10.35 -3.85
CA ASP A 287 30.96 11.06 -4.17
C ASP A 287 31.02 11.43 -5.66
N GLU A 288 32.13 12.09 -6.10
CA GLU A 288 32.27 12.54 -7.49
C GLU A 288 32.38 11.36 -8.48
N ILE A 289 32.98 10.25 -8.05
CA ILE A 289 33.10 9.04 -8.87
C ILE A 289 31.71 8.45 -9.12
N ASP A 290 30.90 8.38 -8.06
CA ASP A 290 29.51 7.94 -8.15
C ASP A 290 28.70 8.83 -9.11
N LEU A 291 28.87 10.16 -9.03
CA LEU A 291 28.14 11.09 -9.91
C LEU A 291 28.51 10.87 -11.38
N SER A 292 29.78 10.65 -11.68
CA SER A 292 30.23 10.36 -13.04
C SER A 292 29.65 9.03 -13.53
N PHE A 293 29.68 7.98 -12.70
CA PHE A 293 29.18 6.66 -13.04
C PHE A 293 27.65 6.68 -13.23
N VAL A 294 26.91 7.25 -12.28
CA VAL A 294 25.43 7.34 -12.35
C VAL A 294 24.98 8.28 -13.44
N GLY A 295 25.73 9.34 -13.72
CA GLY A 295 25.51 10.19 -14.87
C GLY A 295 25.59 9.41 -16.19
N GLY A 296 26.55 8.46 -16.31
CA GLY A 296 26.63 7.52 -17.44
C GLY A 296 25.37 6.65 -17.57
N ILE A 297 24.81 6.21 -16.44
CA ILE A 297 23.52 5.49 -16.39
C ILE A 297 22.37 6.39 -16.88
N ALA A 298 22.31 7.64 -16.42
CA ALA A 298 21.28 8.58 -16.86
C ALA A 298 21.34 8.81 -18.38
N ALA A 299 22.53 8.97 -18.92
CA ALA A 299 22.73 9.11 -20.36
C ALA A 299 22.39 7.84 -21.15
N TYR A 300 22.65 6.65 -20.61
CA TYR A 300 22.23 5.38 -21.20
C TYR A 300 20.71 5.27 -21.34
N PHE A 301 19.94 5.73 -20.34
CA PHE A 301 18.48 5.75 -20.36
C PHE A 301 17.89 7.02 -20.98
N SER A 302 18.62 7.67 -21.88
CA SER A 302 18.20 8.83 -22.64
C SER A 302 18.40 8.63 -24.15
N LYS A 303 17.99 9.62 -24.94
CA LYS A 303 18.32 9.66 -26.37
C LYS A 303 19.81 9.87 -26.66
N ALA A 304 20.62 10.23 -25.66
CA ALA A 304 22.07 10.37 -25.78
C ALA A 304 22.85 9.05 -25.65
N ARG A 305 22.19 7.90 -25.55
CA ARG A 305 22.81 6.57 -25.32
C ARG A 305 23.98 6.23 -26.26
N GLY A 306 23.96 6.67 -27.49
CA GLY A 306 25.02 6.43 -28.49
C GLY A 306 25.99 7.59 -28.69
N ALA A 307 25.87 8.65 -27.92
CA ALA A 307 26.72 9.83 -28.06
C ALA A 307 28.12 9.61 -27.49
N LYS A 308 29.10 10.38 -27.97
CA LYS A 308 30.45 10.36 -27.42
C LYS A 308 30.52 10.98 -26.02
N ALA A 309 29.68 12.00 -25.77
CA ALA A 309 29.52 12.67 -24.49
C ALA A 309 28.03 13.14 -24.33
N ALA A 310 27.60 13.31 -23.09
CA ALA A 310 26.29 13.85 -22.73
C ALA A 310 26.45 14.83 -21.58
N LYS A 311 25.66 15.90 -21.60
CA LYS A 311 25.57 16.84 -20.48
C LYS A 311 24.51 16.38 -19.52
N VAL A 312 24.86 16.21 -18.26
CA VAL A 312 23.96 15.77 -17.19
C VAL A 312 23.85 16.85 -16.13
N LEU A 313 22.65 17.31 -15.90
CA LEU A 313 22.31 18.21 -14.81
C LEU A 313 22.28 17.41 -13.50
N VAL A 314 23.04 17.86 -12.53
CA VAL A 314 23.06 17.34 -11.15
C VAL A 314 22.39 18.35 -10.25
N ARG A 315 21.34 17.93 -9.58
CA ARG A 315 20.59 18.72 -8.58
C ARG A 315 20.81 18.10 -7.21
N SER A 316 21.39 18.85 -6.31
CA SER A 316 21.68 18.39 -4.95
C SER A 316 20.90 19.23 -3.92
N PRO A 317 20.36 18.64 -2.86
CA PRO A 317 19.67 19.38 -1.82
C PRO A 317 20.54 20.49 -1.22
N GLY A 318 20.06 21.74 -1.24
CA GLY A 318 20.74 22.88 -0.65
C GLY A 318 21.98 23.38 -1.39
N LEU A 319 22.27 22.85 -2.59
CA LEU A 319 23.37 23.29 -3.44
C LEU A 319 22.84 23.85 -4.78
N GLU A 320 23.67 24.63 -5.47
CA GLU A 320 23.36 25.07 -6.82
C GLU A 320 23.38 23.92 -7.82
N ASP A 321 22.52 24.00 -8.82
CA ASP A 321 22.48 23.08 -9.93
C ASP A 321 23.79 23.14 -10.73
N ARG A 322 24.37 21.98 -11.05
CA ARG A 322 25.60 21.92 -11.86
C ARG A 322 25.44 20.98 -13.05
N VAL A 323 26.12 21.28 -14.13
CA VAL A 323 26.17 20.41 -15.31
C VAL A 323 27.54 19.74 -15.38
N ILE A 324 27.52 18.42 -15.51
CA ILE A 324 28.73 17.61 -15.75
C ILE A 324 28.65 17.01 -17.14
N GLU A 325 29.82 16.93 -17.81
CA GLU A 325 29.95 16.24 -19.09
C GLU A 325 30.49 14.84 -18.85
N ILE A 326 29.76 13.83 -19.35
CA ILE A 326 30.07 12.43 -19.10
C ILE A 326 29.90 11.58 -20.35
N ARG A 327 30.56 10.44 -20.39
CA ARG A 327 30.32 9.41 -21.40
C ARG A 327 29.15 8.52 -21.00
N PRO A 328 28.18 8.27 -21.90
CA PRO A 328 27.10 7.30 -21.64
C PRO A 328 27.66 5.90 -21.33
N ALA A 329 27.01 5.16 -20.45
CA ALA A 329 27.41 3.78 -20.15
C ALA A 329 27.37 2.91 -21.42
N ASN A 330 28.42 2.12 -21.64
CA ASN A 330 28.56 1.30 -22.84
C ASN A 330 27.69 0.03 -22.81
N HIS A 331 27.32 -0.45 -21.63
CA HIS A 331 26.55 -1.67 -21.43
C HIS A 331 25.25 -1.40 -20.66
N ASN A 332 24.32 -2.35 -20.76
CA ASN A 332 23.06 -2.25 -20.00
C ASN A 332 23.37 -2.20 -18.50
N PRO A 333 23.03 -1.11 -17.79
CA PRO A 333 23.29 -0.99 -16.36
C PRO A 333 22.61 -2.08 -15.52
N ASP A 334 21.47 -2.63 -15.95
CA ASP A 334 20.80 -3.75 -15.28
C ASP A 334 21.71 -5.02 -15.28
N ALA A 335 22.49 -5.22 -16.34
CA ALA A 335 23.42 -6.35 -16.44
C ALA A 335 24.69 -6.12 -15.60
N LEU A 336 25.18 -4.87 -15.51
CA LEU A 336 26.36 -4.53 -14.71
C LEU A 336 26.13 -4.75 -13.22
N VAL A 337 24.97 -4.33 -12.73
CA VAL A 337 24.59 -4.50 -11.31
C VAL A 337 24.35 -5.98 -10.97
N ALA A 338 23.82 -6.77 -11.91
CA ALA A 338 23.68 -8.21 -11.74
C ALA A 338 25.05 -8.94 -11.68
N PHE A 339 26.07 -8.42 -12.38
CA PHE A 339 27.40 -9.02 -12.42
C PHE A 339 28.21 -8.71 -11.15
N GLU A 340 28.12 -7.50 -10.61
CA GLU A 340 28.75 -7.12 -9.32
C GLU A 340 28.03 -7.76 -8.12
N ALA A 341 26.70 -7.87 -8.16
CA ALA A 341 25.95 -8.60 -7.15
C ALA A 341 26.22 -10.11 -7.14
N ALA A 342 26.66 -10.69 -8.25
CA ALA A 342 27.08 -12.10 -8.32
C ALA A 342 28.45 -12.35 -7.67
N GLY A 343 29.28 -11.31 -7.51
CA GLY A 343 30.54 -11.36 -6.77
C GLY A 343 30.36 -11.26 -5.25
N LEU A 344 29.24 -10.70 -4.80
CA LEU A 344 28.80 -10.69 -3.41
C LEU A 344 27.62 -11.66 -3.28
N CYS A 345 27.94 -12.94 -3.06
CA CYS A 345 26.99 -14.02 -2.92
C CYS A 345 26.05 -13.78 -1.72
N PHE A 346 24.96 -13.05 -1.93
CA PHE A 346 23.81 -13.08 -1.05
C PHE A 346 22.71 -13.90 -1.69
N LYS A 347 22.74 -15.21 -1.40
CA LYS A 347 21.54 -16.05 -1.53
C LYS A 347 20.47 -15.45 -0.62
N VAL A 348 19.42 -14.92 -1.22
CA VAL A 348 18.18 -14.54 -0.55
C VAL A 348 17.23 -15.72 -0.55
#